data_39b4cdb720773e7ee4d2263081dfbe4a
#
_entry.id   39b4cdb720773e7ee4d2263081dfbe4a
#
_cell.length_a   1.000
_cell.length_b   1.000
_cell.length_c   1.000
_cell.angle_alpha   90.00
_cell.angle_beta   90.00
_cell.angle_gamma   90.00
#
_symmetry.space_group_name_H-M   'P 1'
#
loop_
_entity.id
_entity.type
_entity.pdbx_description
1 polymer ?
#
loop_
_entity_poly.entity_id
_entity_poly.type
_entity_poly.pdbx_seq_one_letter_code
_entity_poly.pdbx_strand_id
1 'polypeptide(L)'
;MKHDFKDMLGRTMRDLRISVTDRCNFRCPYCMPSEIYGERYNFLPKPEILTFEEIIKLTKVFVGMGVRKVRLTGGEPLIRKNIEELVEGISSIAGVEDLTLTTNGFLLADKAQALKKAGLHRITVSLDTIDPAIFKTMNGRGYGPDKVLEGISAAETVGLTPVKVNAVVQKGVNDGRILELARYFRDTSVILRFIEYMDVGNLNKWNSDDVVLASDIVNLIDQEMPLKPMMSNYGGEVASRYGYKDGTGEIGMISSISQPFCGDCTRARISTDGKLVTCLFATNGTDLRALLRDGCTDQELEKAIANVWTKRTDRYSEERAYDTRKLESRKKIEMYQIGG
;
A
#
# COMPACT_ATOMS: atom_id res chain seq x y z
N MET A 1 16.42 21.71 16.43
CA MET A 1 14.93 21.92 16.42
C MET A 1 14.38 21.02 15.33
N LYS A 2 13.46 20.09 15.67
CA LYS A 2 12.79 19.26 14.65
C LYS A 2 11.85 20.19 13.89
N HIS A 3 12.14 20.45 12.62
CA HIS A 3 11.23 21.18 11.75
C HIS A 3 10.05 20.28 11.42
N ASP A 4 8.89 20.60 11.94
CA ASP A 4 7.63 19.92 11.60
C ASP A 4 7.15 20.47 10.26
N PHE A 5 7.64 19.86 9.15
CA PHE A 5 7.26 20.28 7.80
C PHE A 5 5.78 19.99 7.57
N LYS A 6 4.98 21.06 7.49
CA LYS A 6 3.55 20.99 7.18
C LYS A 6 3.29 21.41 5.74
N ASP A 7 2.37 20.73 5.09
CA ASP A 7 1.90 21.13 3.77
C ASP A 7 0.87 22.30 3.86
N MET A 8 0.34 22.72 2.71
CA MET A 8 -0.63 23.83 2.62
C MET A 8 -1.95 23.57 3.37
N LEU A 9 -2.21 22.32 3.76
CA LEU A 9 -3.39 21.91 4.54
C LEU A 9 -3.04 21.56 5.99
N GLY A 10 -1.81 21.87 6.43
CA GLY A 10 -1.34 21.61 7.80
C GLY A 10 -0.97 20.15 8.09
N ARG A 11 -0.89 19.27 7.08
CA ARG A 11 -0.57 17.84 7.24
C ARG A 11 0.93 17.63 7.37
N THR A 12 1.35 16.86 8.36
CA THR A 12 2.75 16.47 8.57
C THR A 12 3.10 15.24 7.73
N MET A 13 4.37 15.08 7.35
CA MET A 13 4.89 13.91 6.65
C MET A 13 5.33 12.86 7.67
N ARG A 14 4.54 11.80 7.86
CA ARG A 14 4.80 10.76 8.85
C ARG A 14 5.07 9.38 8.24
N ASP A 15 4.42 9.09 7.11
CA ASP A 15 4.48 7.80 6.43
C ASP A 15 5.24 7.91 5.11
N LEU A 16 6.26 7.08 4.91
CA LEU A 16 6.97 6.94 3.66
C LEU A 16 6.67 5.57 3.03
N ARG A 17 6.19 5.57 1.80
CA ARG A 17 6.03 4.34 0.99
C ARG A 17 7.09 4.32 -0.10
N ILE A 18 7.79 3.21 -0.25
CA ILE A 18 8.88 3.05 -1.21
C ILE A 18 8.57 1.88 -2.12
N SER A 19 8.39 2.16 -3.40
CA SER A 19 8.27 1.13 -4.43
C SER A 19 9.68 0.64 -4.78
N VAL A 20 9.96 -0.61 -4.44
CA VAL A 20 11.32 -1.18 -4.64
C VAL A 20 11.48 -1.86 -5.99
N THR A 21 10.40 -2.09 -6.73
CA THR A 21 10.39 -2.69 -8.06
C THR A 21 9.08 -2.39 -8.78
N ASP A 22 9.12 -2.25 -10.08
CA ASP A 22 7.95 -2.14 -10.97
C ASP A 22 7.43 -3.51 -11.45
N ARG A 23 8.14 -4.60 -11.12
CA ARG A 23 7.81 -5.96 -11.54
C ARG A 23 6.89 -6.64 -10.53
N CYS A 24 6.01 -7.52 -11.01
CA CYS A 24 5.13 -8.33 -10.20
C CYS A 24 5.00 -9.73 -10.82
N ASN A 25 4.82 -10.76 -9.98
CA ASN A 25 4.50 -12.12 -10.41
C ASN A 25 2.99 -12.33 -10.66
N PHE A 26 2.13 -11.39 -10.25
CA PHE A 26 0.69 -11.38 -10.57
C PHE A 26 0.39 -10.44 -11.75
N ARG A 27 -0.83 -10.55 -12.30
CA ARG A 27 -1.37 -9.71 -13.37
C ARG A 27 -2.82 -9.34 -13.05
N CYS A 28 -3.03 -8.80 -11.85
CA CYS A 28 -4.35 -8.40 -11.39
C CYS A 28 -4.98 -7.38 -12.38
N PRO A 29 -6.20 -7.63 -12.87
CA PRO A 29 -6.84 -6.78 -13.88
C PRO A 29 -6.96 -5.32 -13.48
N TYR A 30 -7.13 -5.06 -12.19
CA TYR A 30 -7.25 -3.71 -11.64
C TYR A 30 -5.91 -2.97 -11.43
N CYS A 31 -4.75 -3.67 -11.58
CA CYS A 31 -3.43 -3.11 -11.31
C CYS A 31 -2.48 -3.24 -12.50
N MET A 32 -2.33 -4.45 -13.02
CA MET A 32 -1.38 -4.81 -14.10
C MET A 32 -2.01 -5.80 -15.07
N PRO A 33 -3.05 -5.42 -15.85
CA PRO A 33 -3.76 -6.34 -16.74
C PRO A 33 -2.80 -7.02 -17.72
N SER A 34 -2.97 -8.35 -17.92
CA SER A 34 -2.08 -9.20 -18.72
C SER A 34 -2.01 -8.82 -20.19
N GLU A 35 -3.06 -8.19 -20.70
CA GLU A 35 -3.17 -7.71 -22.08
C GLU A 35 -2.13 -6.62 -22.38
N ILE A 36 -1.76 -5.85 -21.37
CA ILE A 36 -0.79 -4.76 -21.46
C ILE A 36 0.57 -5.20 -20.92
N TYR A 37 0.57 -5.80 -19.73
CA TYR A 37 1.79 -6.21 -19.01
C TYR A 37 2.16 -7.68 -19.27
N GLY A 38 2.03 -8.10 -20.53
CA GLY A 38 2.41 -9.44 -20.98
C GLY A 38 3.93 -9.67 -20.93
N GLU A 39 4.36 -10.82 -21.48
CA GLU A 39 5.79 -11.23 -21.45
C GLU A 39 6.73 -10.26 -22.17
N ARG A 40 6.22 -9.52 -23.15
CA ARG A 40 6.98 -8.54 -23.95
C ARG A 40 7.00 -7.14 -23.37
N TYR A 41 6.37 -6.92 -22.23
CA TYR A 41 6.37 -5.60 -21.60
C TYR A 41 7.77 -5.24 -21.06
N ASN A 42 8.27 -4.07 -21.46
CA ASN A 42 9.56 -3.57 -21.02
C ASN A 42 9.43 -2.84 -19.69
N PHE A 43 9.69 -3.54 -18.60
CA PHE A 43 9.88 -2.94 -17.28
C PHE A 43 11.16 -2.11 -17.23
N LEU A 44 11.28 -1.26 -16.22
CA LEU A 44 12.47 -0.43 -16.03
C LEU A 44 13.75 -1.28 -16.05
N PRO A 45 14.78 -0.85 -16.80
CA PRO A 45 16.08 -1.48 -16.75
C PRO A 45 16.73 -1.25 -15.38
N LYS A 46 17.57 -2.18 -14.95
CA LYS A 46 18.21 -2.14 -13.62
C LYS A 46 18.88 -0.79 -13.27
N PRO A 47 19.57 -0.08 -14.20
CA PRO A 47 20.16 1.22 -13.90
C PRO A 47 19.15 2.33 -13.59
N GLU A 48 17.89 2.18 -13.98
CA GLU A 48 16.85 3.18 -13.72
C GLU A 48 16.11 2.94 -12.40
N ILE A 49 16.33 1.80 -11.76
CA ILE A 49 15.77 1.46 -10.46
C ILE A 49 16.71 1.96 -9.36
N LEU A 50 16.15 2.47 -8.25
CA LEU A 50 16.94 2.83 -7.07
C LEU A 50 17.71 1.62 -6.51
N THR A 51 18.97 1.80 -6.14
CA THR A 51 19.74 0.80 -5.39
C THR A 51 19.29 0.77 -3.92
N PHE A 52 19.68 -0.24 -3.16
CA PHE A 52 19.37 -0.31 -1.73
C PHE A 52 20.04 0.81 -0.95
N GLU A 53 21.27 1.17 -1.32
CA GLU A 53 22.01 2.28 -0.71
C GLU A 53 21.31 3.63 -0.95
N GLU A 54 20.80 3.86 -2.19
CA GLU A 54 20.02 5.05 -2.53
C GLU A 54 18.73 5.11 -1.72
N ILE A 55 18.02 3.99 -1.57
CA ILE A 55 16.79 3.89 -0.76
C ILE A 55 17.07 4.15 0.72
N ILE A 56 18.15 3.58 1.27
CA ILE A 56 18.55 3.78 2.67
C ILE A 56 18.92 5.24 2.89
N LYS A 57 19.69 5.86 1.99
CA LYS A 57 20.05 7.28 2.07
C LYS A 57 18.80 8.18 2.07
N LEU A 58 17.89 7.97 1.13
CA LEU A 58 16.60 8.69 1.10
C LEU A 58 15.84 8.50 2.41
N THR A 59 15.70 7.26 2.88
CA THR A 59 14.97 6.96 4.11
C THR A 59 15.56 7.70 5.32
N LYS A 60 16.88 7.78 5.45
CA LYS A 60 17.54 8.56 6.52
C LYS A 60 17.15 10.03 6.48
N VAL A 61 17.14 10.65 5.30
CA VAL A 61 16.73 12.06 5.13
C VAL A 61 15.27 12.24 5.53
N PHE A 62 14.37 11.38 5.03
CA PHE A 62 12.94 11.43 5.38
C PHE A 62 12.70 11.25 6.89
N VAL A 63 13.43 10.35 7.55
CA VAL A 63 13.34 10.15 9.00
C VAL A 63 13.81 11.39 9.76
N GLY A 64 14.87 12.04 9.30
CA GLY A 64 15.33 13.34 9.80
C GLY A 64 14.25 14.42 9.73
N MET A 65 13.42 14.39 8.68
CA MET A 65 12.30 15.30 8.44
C MET A 65 11.00 14.95 9.21
N GLY A 66 10.97 13.86 9.98
CA GLY A 66 9.81 13.51 10.82
C GLY A 66 9.08 12.24 10.43
N VAL A 67 9.47 11.56 9.35
CA VAL A 67 8.92 10.23 9.02
C VAL A 67 9.25 9.24 10.13
N ARG A 68 8.25 8.43 10.52
CA ARG A 68 8.37 7.39 11.55
C ARG A 68 8.00 6.02 11.05
N LYS A 69 7.18 5.99 9.99
CA LYS A 69 6.67 4.76 9.41
C LYS A 69 7.17 4.62 7.97
N VAL A 70 7.81 3.50 7.70
CA VAL A 70 8.31 3.14 6.38
C VAL A 70 7.60 1.89 5.89
N ARG A 71 7.11 1.95 4.65
CA ARG A 71 6.47 0.82 4.00
C ARG A 71 7.18 0.48 2.69
N LEU A 72 7.72 -0.72 2.61
CA LEU A 72 8.21 -1.27 1.36
C LEU A 72 7.05 -1.87 0.56
N THR A 73 7.03 -1.57 -0.73
CA THR A 73 6.01 -1.99 -1.68
C THR A 73 6.61 -2.03 -3.09
N GLY A 74 5.79 -1.99 -4.14
CA GLY A 74 6.23 -1.98 -5.52
C GLY A 74 5.17 -2.56 -6.42
N GLY A 75 5.56 -3.26 -7.46
CA GLY A 75 4.78 -4.35 -8.01
C GLY A 75 4.68 -5.44 -6.94
N GLU A 76 5.66 -6.36 -6.90
CA GLU A 76 5.78 -7.31 -5.77
C GLU A 76 7.18 -7.21 -5.15
N PRO A 77 7.33 -6.67 -3.94
CA PRO A 77 8.64 -6.44 -3.33
C PRO A 77 9.44 -7.74 -3.08
N LEU A 78 8.76 -8.87 -2.84
CA LEU A 78 9.44 -10.14 -2.53
C LEU A 78 10.14 -10.79 -3.73
N ILE A 79 9.88 -10.33 -4.97
CA ILE A 79 10.66 -10.77 -6.14
C ILE A 79 12.00 -10.03 -6.26
N ARG A 80 12.18 -8.91 -5.57
CA ARG A 80 13.46 -8.22 -5.57
C ARG A 80 14.47 -9.03 -4.78
N LYS A 81 15.56 -9.44 -5.46
CA LYS A 81 16.61 -10.25 -4.86
C LYS A 81 17.21 -9.54 -3.64
N ASN A 82 17.46 -10.30 -2.57
CA ASN A 82 18.07 -9.82 -1.33
C ASN A 82 17.29 -8.66 -0.66
N ILE A 83 15.95 -8.65 -0.75
CA ILE A 83 15.12 -7.60 -0.13
C ILE A 83 15.34 -7.51 1.39
N GLU A 84 15.74 -8.58 2.03
CA GLU A 84 16.12 -8.66 3.45
C GLU A 84 17.28 -7.76 3.81
N GLU A 85 18.27 -7.54 2.91
CA GLU A 85 19.38 -6.60 3.12
C GLU A 85 18.86 -5.14 3.19
N LEU A 86 17.88 -4.80 2.36
CA LEU A 86 17.23 -3.49 2.43
C LEU A 86 16.44 -3.32 3.73
N VAL A 87 15.70 -4.36 4.16
CA VAL A 87 14.96 -4.35 5.42
C VAL A 87 15.91 -4.11 6.59
N GLU A 88 17.04 -4.82 6.66
CA GLU A 88 18.07 -4.65 7.68
C GLU A 88 18.65 -3.23 7.68
N GLY A 89 19.00 -2.72 6.49
CA GLY A 89 19.52 -1.37 6.36
C GLY A 89 18.55 -0.28 6.83
N ILE A 90 17.24 -0.45 6.57
CA ILE A 90 16.23 0.51 7.02
C ILE A 90 15.92 0.33 8.51
N SER A 91 15.85 -0.92 9.02
CA SER A 91 15.55 -1.19 10.43
C SER A 91 16.63 -0.63 11.37
N SER A 92 17.87 -0.49 10.88
CA SER A 92 18.98 0.10 11.63
C SER A 92 18.94 1.64 11.73
N ILE A 93 18.04 2.31 10.98
CA ILE A 93 17.93 3.77 11.00
C ILE A 93 17.21 4.21 12.29
N ALA A 94 17.92 4.92 13.17
CA ALA A 94 17.34 5.49 14.39
C ALA A 94 16.18 6.44 14.04
N GLY A 95 14.98 6.18 14.59
CA GLY A 95 13.76 6.95 14.35
C GLY A 95 12.75 6.26 13.43
N VAL A 96 13.06 5.13 12.82
CA VAL A 96 12.07 4.25 12.18
C VAL A 96 11.34 3.47 13.28
N GLU A 97 10.06 3.81 13.50
CA GLU A 97 9.24 3.21 14.56
C GLU A 97 8.38 2.05 14.02
N ASP A 98 8.02 2.08 12.74
CA ASP A 98 7.13 1.09 12.10
C ASP A 98 7.65 0.77 10.69
N LEU A 99 8.44 -0.30 10.57
CA LEU A 99 8.88 -0.84 9.29
C LEU A 99 7.96 -1.96 8.85
N THR A 100 7.31 -1.79 7.71
CA THR A 100 6.33 -2.75 7.19
C THR A 100 6.51 -3.00 5.69
N LEU A 101 6.00 -4.12 5.21
CA LEU A 101 6.02 -4.49 3.80
C LEU A 101 4.61 -4.86 3.35
N THR A 102 4.25 -4.49 2.11
CA THR A 102 3.00 -4.95 1.46
C THR A 102 3.36 -5.92 0.35
N THR A 103 2.75 -7.08 0.33
CA THR A 103 3.02 -8.17 -0.62
C THR A 103 1.72 -8.85 -1.06
N ASN A 104 1.75 -9.50 -2.23
CA ASN A 104 0.69 -10.43 -2.64
C ASN A 104 0.76 -11.79 -1.91
N GLY A 105 1.77 -11.99 -1.06
CA GLY A 105 1.91 -13.16 -0.18
C GLY A 105 2.43 -14.43 -0.82
N PHE A 106 2.50 -14.52 -2.14
CA PHE A 106 2.83 -15.76 -2.86
C PHE A 106 4.23 -16.33 -2.53
N LEU A 107 5.19 -15.44 -2.22
CA LEU A 107 6.57 -15.83 -1.84
C LEU A 107 6.83 -15.66 -0.34
N LEU A 108 5.80 -15.34 0.44
CA LEU A 108 5.98 -14.92 1.82
C LEU A 108 6.40 -16.08 2.73
N ALA A 109 5.87 -17.28 2.53
CA ALA A 109 6.23 -18.45 3.34
C ALA A 109 7.75 -18.69 3.37
N ASP A 110 8.39 -18.60 2.20
CA ASP A 110 9.84 -18.82 2.05
C ASP A 110 10.69 -17.68 2.64
N LYS A 111 10.11 -16.46 2.80
CA LYS A 111 10.87 -15.25 3.17
C LYS A 111 10.55 -14.73 4.56
N ALA A 112 9.47 -15.15 5.18
CA ALA A 112 8.97 -14.57 6.45
C ALA A 112 10.04 -14.58 7.55
N GLN A 113 10.74 -15.69 7.75
CA GLN A 113 11.79 -15.83 8.77
C GLN A 113 12.97 -14.88 8.51
N ALA A 114 13.44 -14.77 7.26
CA ALA A 114 14.55 -13.88 6.90
C ALA A 114 14.16 -12.41 7.07
N LEU A 115 12.95 -12.02 6.66
CA LEU A 115 12.42 -10.68 6.83
C LEU A 115 12.30 -10.30 8.32
N LYS A 116 11.80 -11.22 9.16
CA LYS A 116 11.73 -11.01 10.62
C LYS A 116 13.11 -10.81 11.21
N LYS A 117 14.07 -11.67 10.86
CA LYS A 117 15.46 -11.57 11.33
C LYS A 117 16.12 -10.26 10.89
N ALA A 118 15.80 -9.76 9.70
CA ALA A 118 16.27 -8.48 9.17
C ALA A 118 15.65 -7.25 9.86
N GLY A 119 14.68 -7.44 10.76
CA GLY A 119 14.07 -6.36 11.54
C GLY A 119 12.75 -5.83 10.95
N LEU A 120 12.07 -6.56 10.06
CA LEU A 120 10.70 -6.21 9.67
C LEU A 120 9.77 -6.34 10.87
N HIS A 121 8.96 -5.32 11.16
CA HIS A 121 8.07 -5.33 12.33
C HIS A 121 6.81 -6.13 12.04
N ARG A 122 6.14 -5.87 10.93
CA ARG A 122 4.85 -6.46 10.57
C ARG A 122 4.62 -6.43 9.05
N ILE A 123 3.59 -7.15 8.60
CA ILE A 123 3.31 -7.32 7.18
C ILE A 123 1.86 -7.00 6.83
N THR A 124 1.65 -6.59 5.58
CA THR A 124 0.33 -6.50 4.95
C THR A 124 0.32 -7.40 3.73
N VAL A 125 -0.66 -8.29 3.65
CA VAL A 125 -0.85 -9.24 2.54
C VAL A 125 -2.09 -8.84 1.75
N SER A 126 -2.00 -8.82 0.43
CA SER A 126 -3.14 -8.59 -0.46
C SER A 126 -3.77 -9.95 -0.79
N LEU A 127 -5.04 -10.14 -0.38
CA LEU A 127 -5.82 -11.35 -0.63
C LEU A 127 -7.30 -10.96 -0.79
N ASP A 128 -7.75 -10.86 -2.04
CA ASP A 128 -9.07 -10.34 -2.36
C ASP A 128 -10.21 -11.35 -2.10
N THR A 129 -9.89 -12.64 -2.03
CA THR A 129 -10.82 -13.74 -1.73
C THR A 129 -10.05 -15.03 -1.44
N ILE A 130 -10.68 -15.96 -0.74
CA ILE A 130 -10.20 -17.34 -0.55
C ILE A 130 -10.87 -18.33 -1.51
N ASP A 131 -11.89 -17.90 -2.27
CA ASP A 131 -12.47 -18.73 -3.34
C ASP A 131 -11.44 -18.97 -4.45
N PRO A 132 -11.05 -20.24 -4.74
CA PRO A 132 -9.97 -20.51 -5.67
C PRO A 132 -10.27 -20.09 -7.12
N ALA A 133 -11.54 -20.13 -7.54
CA ALA A 133 -11.92 -19.76 -8.91
C ALA A 133 -11.84 -18.25 -9.11
N ILE A 134 -12.39 -17.49 -8.17
CA ILE A 134 -12.36 -16.02 -8.20
C ILE A 134 -10.92 -15.52 -8.02
N PHE A 135 -10.15 -16.10 -7.07
CA PHE A 135 -8.77 -15.71 -6.85
C PHE A 135 -7.89 -15.92 -8.09
N LYS A 136 -8.06 -17.03 -8.81
CA LYS A 136 -7.36 -17.29 -10.09
C LYS A 136 -7.61 -16.21 -11.12
N THR A 137 -8.84 -15.74 -11.21
CA THR A 137 -9.23 -14.65 -12.12
C THR A 137 -8.61 -13.33 -11.68
N MET A 138 -8.71 -13.00 -10.38
CA MET A 138 -8.24 -11.72 -9.83
C MET A 138 -6.71 -11.59 -9.82
N ASN A 139 -5.94 -12.68 -9.70
CA ASN A 139 -4.48 -12.60 -9.80
C ASN A 139 -3.95 -12.63 -11.25
N GLY A 140 -4.79 -12.96 -12.23
CA GLY A 140 -4.46 -12.99 -13.67
C GLY A 140 -3.34 -13.95 -14.07
N ARG A 141 -2.98 -14.91 -13.20
CA ARG A 141 -1.94 -15.94 -13.43
C ARG A 141 -2.44 -17.35 -13.18
N GLY A 142 -3.69 -17.51 -12.76
CA GLY A 142 -4.30 -18.80 -12.51
C GLY A 142 -3.80 -19.50 -11.24
N TYR A 143 -3.13 -18.78 -10.32
CA TYR A 143 -2.71 -19.35 -9.04
C TYR A 143 -3.90 -19.48 -8.08
N GLY A 144 -3.89 -20.50 -7.22
CA GLY A 144 -4.80 -20.64 -6.09
C GLY A 144 -4.35 -19.77 -4.89
N PRO A 145 -5.22 -19.60 -3.87
CA PRO A 145 -4.92 -18.80 -2.66
C PRO A 145 -3.99 -19.54 -1.68
N ASP A 146 -3.76 -20.83 -1.82
CA ASP A 146 -3.10 -21.68 -0.83
C ASP A 146 -1.73 -21.14 -0.40
N LYS A 147 -0.87 -20.79 -1.37
CA LYS A 147 0.46 -20.21 -1.07
C LYS A 147 0.40 -18.89 -0.34
N VAL A 148 -0.64 -18.09 -0.58
CA VAL A 148 -0.85 -16.83 0.13
C VAL A 148 -1.26 -17.08 1.57
N LEU A 149 -2.15 -18.06 1.79
CA LEU A 149 -2.59 -18.47 3.13
C LEU A 149 -1.43 -19.10 3.92
N GLU A 150 -0.60 -19.96 3.29
CA GLU A 150 0.65 -20.44 3.88
C GLU A 150 1.58 -19.30 4.28
N GLY A 151 1.70 -18.28 3.42
CA GLY A 151 2.50 -17.09 3.70
C GLY A 151 1.99 -16.28 4.89
N ILE A 152 0.67 -16.14 5.05
CA ILE A 152 0.03 -15.48 6.20
C ILE A 152 0.36 -16.28 7.48
N SER A 153 0.15 -17.60 7.48
CA SER A 153 0.46 -18.45 8.62
C SER A 153 1.94 -18.40 9.01
N ALA A 154 2.85 -18.44 8.02
CA ALA A 154 4.28 -18.31 8.26
C ALA A 154 4.63 -16.95 8.89
N ALA A 155 4.00 -15.86 8.44
CA ALA A 155 4.22 -14.52 9.01
C ALA A 155 3.77 -14.43 10.47
N GLU A 156 2.62 -15.04 10.83
CA GLU A 156 2.15 -15.12 12.21
C GLU A 156 3.13 -15.95 13.08
N THR A 157 3.54 -17.11 12.57
CA THR A 157 4.46 -18.03 13.27
C THR A 157 5.78 -17.37 13.65
N VAL A 158 6.35 -16.55 12.74
CA VAL A 158 7.62 -15.86 13.00
C VAL A 158 7.46 -14.54 13.74
N GLY A 159 6.23 -14.12 14.06
CA GLY A 159 5.93 -12.90 14.81
C GLY A 159 6.02 -11.62 13.98
N LEU A 160 5.69 -11.63 12.68
CA LEU A 160 5.47 -10.44 11.85
C LEU A 160 4.06 -9.85 12.09
N THR A 161 3.71 -9.61 13.34
CA THR A 161 2.35 -9.27 13.79
C THR A 161 2.19 -7.80 14.16
N PRO A 162 0.95 -7.25 14.06
CA PRO A 162 -0.22 -7.89 13.49
C PRO A 162 -0.11 -8.05 11.96
N VAL A 163 -0.46 -9.24 11.45
CA VAL A 163 -0.64 -9.43 10.01
C VAL A 163 -1.91 -8.70 9.60
N LYS A 164 -1.82 -7.88 8.54
CA LYS A 164 -3.00 -7.25 7.94
C LYS A 164 -3.26 -7.85 6.57
N VAL A 165 -4.50 -8.27 6.34
CA VAL A 165 -4.95 -8.73 5.02
C VAL A 165 -5.78 -7.64 4.38
N ASN A 166 -5.43 -7.22 3.17
CA ASN A 166 -6.19 -6.26 2.37
C ASN A 166 -6.95 -6.99 1.28
N ALA A 167 -8.24 -6.73 1.18
CA ALA A 167 -9.12 -7.21 0.12
C ALA A 167 -9.76 -6.03 -0.60
N VAL A 168 -9.47 -5.85 -1.88
CA VAL A 168 -10.21 -4.94 -2.74
C VAL A 168 -11.53 -5.61 -3.10
N VAL A 169 -12.65 -4.92 -2.86
CA VAL A 169 -13.98 -5.44 -3.18
C VAL A 169 -14.49 -4.80 -4.45
N GLN A 170 -14.72 -5.62 -5.48
CA GLN A 170 -15.30 -5.22 -6.75
C GLN A 170 -16.64 -5.91 -6.96
N LYS A 171 -17.68 -5.10 -7.22
CA LYS A 171 -19.04 -5.58 -7.45
C LYS A 171 -19.12 -6.51 -8.65
N GLY A 172 -19.84 -7.61 -8.51
CA GLY A 172 -19.97 -8.63 -9.55
C GLY A 172 -18.73 -9.52 -9.73
N VAL A 173 -17.68 -9.32 -8.94
CA VAL A 173 -16.44 -10.14 -8.98
C VAL A 173 -16.27 -10.93 -7.69
N ASN A 174 -16.00 -10.29 -6.57
CA ASN A 174 -15.75 -10.94 -5.28
C ASN A 174 -16.67 -10.44 -4.14
N ASP A 175 -17.60 -9.55 -4.42
CA ASP A 175 -18.55 -9.01 -3.43
C ASP A 175 -19.43 -10.09 -2.79
N GLY A 176 -19.77 -11.14 -3.51
CA GLY A 176 -20.48 -12.31 -2.96
C GLY A 176 -19.67 -13.16 -1.97
N ARG A 177 -18.37 -12.86 -1.77
CA ARG A 177 -17.45 -13.61 -0.90
C ARG A 177 -16.99 -12.83 0.35
N ILE A 178 -17.56 -11.66 0.60
CA ILE A 178 -17.20 -10.82 1.75
C ILE A 178 -17.39 -11.56 3.08
N LEU A 179 -18.54 -12.21 3.28
CA LEU A 179 -18.85 -12.95 4.52
C LEU A 179 -17.94 -14.17 4.70
N GLU A 180 -17.64 -14.87 3.62
CA GLU A 180 -16.75 -16.03 3.65
C GLU A 180 -15.34 -15.61 4.14
N LEU A 181 -14.80 -14.52 3.57
CA LEU A 181 -13.50 -14.00 3.95
C LEU A 181 -13.51 -13.45 5.39
N ALA A 182 -14.57 -12.76 5.79
CA ALA A 182 -14.71 -12.24 7.15
C ALA A 182 -14.77 -13.38 8.19
N ARG A 183 -15.54 -14.44 7.94
CA ARG A 183 -15.61 -15.62 8.82
C ARG A 183 -14.25 -16.33 8.93
N TYR A 184 -13.52 -16.43 7.81
CA TYR A 184 -12.22 -17.11 7.78
C TYR A 184 -11.20 -16.47 8.72
N PHE A 185 -11.17 -15.12 8.81
CA PHE A 185 -10.20 -14.41 9.63
C PHE A 185 -10.72 -13.98 11.00
N ARG A 186 -12.01 -14.16 11.31
CA ARG A 186 -12.65 -13.65 12.53
C ARG A 186 -11.96 -14.12 13.81
N ASP A 187 -11.69 -15.42 13.93
CA ASP A 187 -11.13 -16.04 15.13
C ASP A 187 -9.59 -16.16 15.07
N THR A 188 -8.93 -15.28 14.30
CA THR A 188 -7.48 -15.23 14.14
C THR A 188 -6.90 -13.91 14.65
N SER A 189 -5.57 -13.81 14.71
CA SER A 189 -4.86 -12.56 15.03
C SER A 189 -4.75 -11.61 13.81
N VAL A 190 -5.25 -12.03 12.65
CA VAL A 190 -5.18 -11.28 11.41
C VAL A 190 -6.21 -10.16 11.38
N ILE A 191 -5.79 -8.97 11.00
CA ILE A 191 -6.70 -7.84 10.79
C ILE A 191 -7.10 -7.79 9.31
N LEU A 192 -8.31 -8.24 9.01
CA LEU A 192 -8.88 -8.14 7.67
C LEU A 192 -9.32 -6.70 7.38
N ARG A 193 -8.95 -6.18 6.19
CA ARG A 193 -9.36 -4.85 5.75
C ARG A 193 -9.95 -4.89 4.36
N PHE A 194 -11.18 -4.46 4.22
CA PHE A 194 -11.83 -4.28 2.94
C PHE A 194 -11.52 -2.89 2.37
N ILE A 195 -11.28 -2.82 1.08
CA ILE A 195 -10.94 -1.60 0.35
C ILE A 195 -11.97 -1.39 -0.76
N GLU A 196 -12.60 -0.23 -0.78
CA GLU A 196 -13.44 0.17 -1.91
C GLU A 196 -12.62 0.20 -3.20
N TYR A 197 -13.17 -0.34 -4.29
CA TYR A 197 -12.52 -0.37 -5.58
C TYR A 197 -12.28 1.04 -6.12
N MET A 198 -11.03 1.38 -6.42
CA MET A 198 -10.61 2.74 -6.76
C MET A 198 -10.12 2.86 -8.21
N ASP A 199 -10.20 4.09 -8.74
CA ASP A 199 -9.72 4.51 -10.05
C ASP A 199 -8.19 4.73 -10.10
N VAL A 200 -7.41 3.79 -9.57
CA VAL A 200 -5.93 3.87 -9.55
C VAL A 200 -5.34 3.62 -10.92
N GLY A 201 -4.31 4.39 -11.30
CA GLY A 201 -3.71 4.30 -12.62
C GLY A 201 -4.66 4.72 -13.75
N ASN A 202 -4.45 4.18 -14.96
CA ASN A 202 -5.22 4.54 -16.17
C ASN A 202 -5.80 3.34 -16.89
N LEU A 203 -5.46 2.12 -16.50
CA LEU A 203 -5.66 0.91 -17.29
C LEU A 203 -6.69 -0.06 -16.70
N ASN A 204 -7.18 0.21 -15.49
CA ASN A 204 -8.11 -0.66 -14.78
C ASN A 204 -9.58 -0.57 -15.25
N LYS A 205 -9.89 0.31 -16.21
CA LYS A 205 -11.25 0.52 -16.72
C LYS A 205 -12.29 0.74 -15.62
N TRP A 206 -11.87 1.45 -14.55
CA TRP A 206 -12.69 1.66 -13.37
C TRP A 206 -14.04 2.31 -13.71
N ASN A 207 -15.11 1.82 -13.10
CA ASN A 207 -16.43 2.39 -13.16
C ASN A 207 -16.97 2.53 -11.71
N SER A 208 -17.65 3.61 -11.41
CA SER A 208 -18.30 3.84 -10.12
C SER A 208 -19.34 2.77 -9.77
N ASP A 209 -20.00 2.18 -10.78
CA ASP A 209 -21.00 1.13 -10.60
C ASP A 209 -20.41 -0.19 -10.09
N ASP A 210 -19.07 -0.37 -10.22
CA ASP A 210 -18.33 -1.54 -9.72
C ASP A 210 -17.94 -1.40 -8.25
N VAL A 211 -18.24 -0.26 -7.62
CA VAL A 211 -17.87 -0.01 -6.21
C VAL A 211 -18.91 -0.60 -5.28
N VAL A 212 -18.43 -1.35 -4.29
CA VAL A 212 -19.22 -1.73 -3.11
C VAL A 212 -18.82 -0.79 -1.98
N LEU A 213 -19.77 -0.04 -1.44
CA LEU A 213 -19.49 0.95 -0.41
C LEU A 213 -19.10 0.29 0.92
N ALA A 214 -18.21 0.92 1.65
CA ALA A 214 -17.78 0.43 2.97
C ALA A 214 -18.95 0.29 3.96
N SER A 215 -19.96 1.17 3.89
CA SER A 215 -21.19 1.06 4.67
C SER A 215 -21.95 -0.22 4.39
N ASP A 216 -22.04 -0.63 3.13
CA ASP A 216 -22.77 -1.83 2.71
C ASP A 216 -22.02 -3.09 3.18
N ILE A 217 -20.66 -3.08 3.11
CA ILE A 217 -19.82 -4.16 3.63
C ILE A 217 -20.00 -4.29 5.15
N VAL A 218 -19.98 -3.17 5.89
CA VAL A 218 -20.19 -3.17 7.34
C VAL A 218 -21.57 -3.71 7.69
N ASN A 219 -22.63 -3.22 7.02
CA ASN A 219 -24.00 -3.67 7.25
C ASN A 219 -24.16 -5.17 6.97
N LEU A 220 -23.57 -5.66 5.87
CA LEU A 220 -23.62 -7.08 5.51
C LEU A 220 -22.96 -7.95 6.60
N ILE A 221 -21.80 -7.53 7.11
CA ILE A 221 -21.08 -8.29 8.15
C ILE A 221 -21.82 -8.17 9.50
N ASP A 222 -22.28 -6.98 9.87
CA ASP A 222 -22.96 -6.73 11.17
C ASP A 222 -24.23 -7.57 11.35
N GLN A 223 -24.95 -7.89 10.26
CA GLN A 223 -26.15 -8.75 10.29
C GLN A 223 -25.85 -10.18 10.79
N GLU A 224 -24.67 -10.73 10.48
CA GLU A 224 -24.28 -12.08 10.88
C GLU A 224 -23.28 -12.10 12.04
N MET A 225 -22.37 -11.15 12.04
CA MET A 225 -21.26 -11.03 13.00
C MET A 225 -21.27 -9.61 13.56
N PRO A 226 -22.01 -9.35 14.64
CA PRO A 226 -22.26 -8.02 15.16
C PRO A 226 -20.98 -7.23 15.44
N LEU A 227 -20.92 -6.01 14.90
CA LEU A 227 -19.78 -5.11 14.95
C LEU A 227 -20.00 -3.92 15.88
N LYS A 228 -18.92 -3.36 16.40
CA LYS A 228 -18.88 -2.06 17.11
C LYS A 228 -17.75 -1.20 16.54
N PRO A 229 -17.98 0.09 16.30
CA PRO A 229 -16.91 1.01 15.90
C PRO A 229 -15.80 1.05 16.95
N MET A 230 -14.57 1.19 16.50
CA MET A 230 -13.39 1.38 17.34
C MET A 230 -12.71 2.71 17.00
N MET A 231 -12.04 3.31 17.97
CA MET A 231 -11.21 4.50 17.75
C MET A 231 -10.00 4.15 16.87
N SER A 232 -9.56 5.14 16.07
CA SER A 232 -8.30 5.02 15.33
C SER A 232 -7.11 4.91 16.30
N ASN A 233 -6.10 4.15 15.92
CA ASN A 233 -4.88 4.00 16.72
C ASN A 233 -4.01 5.27 16.72
N TYR A 234 -4.08 6.06 15.65
CA TYR A 234 -3.31 7.29 15.46
C TYR A 234 -3.96 8.21 14.42
N GLY A 235 -3.65 9.48 14.47
CA GLY A 235 -4.12 10.46 13.47
C GLY A 235 -3.60 10.12 12.07
N GLY A 236 -4.49 10.13 11.06
CA GLY A 236 -4.17 9.76 9.67
C GLY A 236 -4.19 8.24 9.41
N GLU A 237 -4.72 7.43 10.33
CA GLU A 237 -4.99 6.02 10.05
C GLU A 237 -5.99 5.89 8.90
N VAL A 238 -5.65 5.05 7.90
CA VAL A 238 -6.40 4.98 6.64
C VAL A 238 -7.70 4.19 6.78
N ALA A 239 -7.73 3.20 7.67
CA ALA A 239 -8.87 2.31 7.86
C ALA A 239 -9.73 2.75 9.03
N SER A 240 -11.04 2.89 8.83
CA SER A 240 -12.02 2.88 9.91
C SER A 240 -12.08 1.49 10.52
N ARG A 241 -12.01 1.40 11.85
CA ARG A 241 -11.88 0.13 12.58
C ARG A 241 -13.21 -0.30 13.20
N TYR A 242 -13.48 -1.59 13.17
CA TYR A 242 -14.63 -2.22 13.80
C TYR A 242 -14.18 -3.49 14.53
N GLY A 243 -14.54 -3.62 15.79
CA GLY A 243 -14.36 -4.87 16.55
C GLY A 243 -15.62 -5.73 16.50
N TYR A 244 -15.47 -7.04 16.49
CA TYR A 244 -16.60 -7.93 16.73
C TYR A 244 -17.09 -7.77 18.18
N LYS A 245 -18.43 -7.74 18.40
CA LYS A 245 -18.98 -7.51 19.75
C LYS A 245 -18.64 -8.61 20.75
N ASP A 246 -18.39 -9.81 20.26
CA ASP A 246 -17.96 -10.95 21.07
C ASP A 246 -16.46 -10.94 21.44
N GLY A 247 -15.70 -9.98 20.88
CA GLY A 247 -14.27 -9.82 21.19
C GLY A 247 -13.33 -10.68 20.36
N THR A 248 -13.79 -11.42 19.35
CA THR A 248 -12.98 -12.37 18.56
C THR A 248 -11.99 -11.73 17.59
N GLY A 249 -11.99 -10.40 17.41
CA GLY A 249 -11.04 -9.73 16.50
C GLY A 249 -11.55 -8.39 16.00
N GLU A 250 -10.91 -7.89 14.94
CA GLU A 250 -11.29 -6.63 14.30
C GLU A 250 -11.24 -6.72 12.78
N ILE A 251 -12.06 -5.87 12.15
CA ILE A 251 -11.99 -5.60 10.71
C ILE A 251 -11.77 -4.10 10.46
N GLY A 252 -11.26 -3.75 9.29
CA GLY A 252 -11.07 -2.37 8.86
C GLY A 252 -11.73 -2.08 7.53
N MET A 253 -12.17 -0.83 7.35
CA MET A 253 -12.73 -0.34 6.09
C MET A 253 -11.86 0.79 5.53
N ILE A 254 -11.43 0.68 4.29
CA ILE A 254 -10.69 1.74 3.57
C ILE A 254 -11.62 2.37 2.55
N SER A 255 -12.34 3.40 3.00
CA SER A 255 -13.44 4.06 2.30
C SER A 255 -12.92 5.18 1.39
N SER A 256 -12.06 4.84 0.41
CA SER A 256 -11.40 5.82 -0.45
C SER A 256 -12.35 6.55 -1.41
N ILE A 257 -13.53 5.99 -1.65
CA ILE A 257 -14.58 6.52 -2.53
C ILE A 257 -15.66 7.23 -1.73
N SER A 258 -16.26 6.53 -0.76
CA SER A 258 -17.42 7.03 -0.02
C SER A 258 -17.06 8.00 1.11
N GLN A 259 -15.90 7.83 1.75
CA GLN A 259 -15.41 8.68 2.84
C GLN A 259 -13.93 8.99 2.66
N PRO A 260 -13.56 9.88 1.71
CA PRO A 260 -12.17 10.23 1.44
C PRO A 260 -11.47 10.81 2.68
N PHE A 261 -10.22 10.41 2.90
CA PHE A 261 -9.39 10.81 4.04
C PHE A 261 -8.17 11.64 3.61
N CYS A 262 -8.36 12.53 2.62
CA CYS A 262 -7.29 13.40 2.13
C CYS A 262 -6.85 14.43 3.17
N GLY A 263 -7.77 14.91 4.01
CA GLY A 263 -7.52 15.93 5.04
C GLY A 263 -6.43 15.52 6.04
N ASP A 264 -6.34 14.23 6.38
CA ASP A 264 -5.37 13.68 7.36
C ASP A 264 -4.23 12.89 6.70
N CYS A 265 -4.02 13.04 5.39
CA CYS A 265 -3.06 12.22 4.65
C CYS A 265 -1.61 12.61 4.93
N THR A 266 -0.86 11.79 5.65
CA THR A 266 0.54 11.98 6.05
C THR A 266 1.57 11.28 5.14
N ARG A 267 1.14 10.75 3.97
CA ARG A 267 1.92 9.82 3.15
C ARG A 267 2.71 10.52 2.06
N ALA A 268 4.02 10.30 2.06
CA ALA A 268 4.91 10.50 0.91
C ALA A 268 5.18 9.16 0.21
N ARG A 269 5.49 9.18 -1.08
CA ARG A 269 5.80 7.97 -1.87
C ARG A 269 7.06 8.20 -2.70
N ILE A 270 7.89 7.18 -2.79
CA ILE A 270 9.01 7.10 -3.72
C ILE A 270 8.69 6.01 -4.73
N SER A 271 8.69 6.40 -6.01
CA SER A 271 8.53 5.44 -7.12
C SER A 271 9.77 4.57 -7.29
N THR A 272 9.63 3.48 -8.03
CA THR A 272 10.74 2.57 -8.34
C THR A 272 11.92 3.29 -9.01
N ASP A 273 11.64 4.30 -9.84
CA ASP A 273 12.64 5.15 -10.52
C ASP A 273 13.07 6.39 -9.72
N GLY A 274 12.70 6.46 -8.43
CA GLY A 274 13.20 7.48 -7.50
C GLY A 274 12.48 8.81 -7.54
N LYS A 275 11.26 8.88 -8.06
CA LYS A 275 10.46 10.10 -8.03
C LYS A 275 9.67 10.21 -6.72
N LEU A 276 9.73 11.38 -6.09
CA LEU A 276 8.86 11.73 -4.97
C LEU A 276 7.49 12.15 -5.48
N VAL A 277 6.44 11.44 -5.03
CA VAL A 277 5.04 11.78 -5.25
C VAL A 277 4.29 11.86 -3.93
N THR A 278 3.31 12.74 -3.85
CA THR A 278 2.59 13.07 -2.61
C THR A 278 1.17 12.50 -2.57
N CYS A 279 0.69 11.94 -3.70
CA CYS A 279 -0.64 11.34 -3.84
C CYS A 279 -0.56 10.02 -4.63
N LEU A 280 -1.47 9.07 -4.34
CA LEU A 280 -1.62 7.84 -5.11
C LEU A 280 -2.10 8.11 -6.55
N PHE A 281 -2.80 9.21 -6.75
CA PHE A 281 -3.37 9.65 -8.02
C PHE A 281 -2.54 10.75 -8.70
N ALA A 282 -1.25 10.87 -8.34
CA ALA A 282 -0.34 11.85 -8.93
C ALA A 282 -0.14 11.58 -10.43
N THR A 283 0.05 12.66 -11.18
CA THR A 283 0.33 12.62 -12.62
C THR A 283 1.82 12.74 -12.94
N ASN A 284 2.58 13.26 -12.00
CA ASN A 284 4.04 13.45 -12.09
C ASN A 284 4.68 13.34 -10.71
N GLY A 285 6.01 13.36 -10.66
CA GLY A 285 6.79 13.34 -9.43
C GLY A 285 8.10 14.10 -9.61
N THR A 286 8.73 14.47 -8.51
CA THR A 286 10.05 15.13 -8.48
C THR A 286 11.15 14.07 -8.47
N ASP A 287 12.06 14.14 -9.42
CA ASP A 287 13.17 13.17 -9.56
C ASP A 287 14.23 13.39 -8.48
N LEU A 288 14.21 12.54 -7.43
CA LEU A 288 15.23 12.52 -6.39
C LEU A 288 16.43 11.64 -6.77
N ARG A 289 16.24 10.68 -7.69
CA ARG A 289 17.33 9.82 -8.16
C ARG A 289 18.39 10.64 -8.89
N ALA A 290 17.99 11.56 -9.75
CA ALA A 290 18.93 12.45 -10.42
C ALA A 290 19.80 13.22 -9.40
N LEU A 291 19.17 13.85 -8.41
CA LEU A 291 19.88 14.55 -7.34
C LEU A 291 20.88 13.63 -6.60
N LEU A 292 20.45 12.41 -6.25
CA LEU A 292 21.31 11.44 -5.57
C LEU A 292 22.55 11.08 -6.38
N ARG A 293 22.39 10.87 -7.69
CA ARG A 293 23.47 10.44 -8.60
C ARG A 293 24.37 11.57 -9.03
N ASP A 294 23.88 12.81 -8.99
CA ASP A 294 24.68 14.01 -9.18
C ASP A 294 25.52 14.38 -7.93
N GLY A 295 25.45 13.54 -6.88
CA GLY A 295 26.29 13.69 -5.69
C GLY A 295 25.80 14.73 -4.69
N CYS A 296 24.49 15.03 -4.65
CA CYS A 296 23.93 16.00 -3.73
C CYS A 296 24.15 15.61 -2.24
N THR A 297 24.25 16.61 -1.41
CA THR A 297 24.33 16.49 0.04
C THR A 297 22.94 16.13 0.63
N ASP A 298 22.93 15.60 1.84
CA ASP A 298 21.68 15.32 2.56
C ASP A 298 20.83 16.60 2.80
N GLN A 299 21.50 17.75 2.97
CA GLN A 299 20.80 19.04 3.12
C GLN A 299 20.12 19.49 1.82
N GLU A 300 20.71 19.25 0.67
CA GLU A 300 20.11 19.56 -0.63
C GLU A 300 18.92 18.64 -0.91
N LEU A 301 19.01 17.36 -0.57
CA LEU A 301 17.87 16.43 -0.61
C LEU A 301 16.74 16.87 0.31
N GLU A 302 17.06 17.23 1.55
CA GLU A 302 16.07 17.75 2.51
C GLU A 302 15.34 18.97 1.97
N LYS A 303 16.07 19.95 1.41
CA LYS A 303 15.49 21.14 0.78
C LYS A 303 14.58 20.78 -0.39
N ALA A 304 14.99 19.85 -1.25
CA ALA A 304 14.18 19.42 -2.39
C ALA A 304 12.88 18.75 -1.92
N ILE A 305 12.96 17.84 -0.94
CA ILE A 305 11.80 17.15 -0.35
C ILE A 305 10.88 18.16 0.36
N ALA A 306 11.44 19.06 1.17
CA ALA A 306 10.69 20.10 1.89
C ALA A 306 9.93 21.03 0.91
N ASN A 307 10.58 21.44 -0.19
CA ASN A 307 9.95 22.28 -1.21
C ASN A 307 8.75 21.57 -1.89
N VAL A 308 8.82 20.27 -2.10
CA VAL A 308 7.70 19.47 -2.62
C VAL A 308 6.60 19.37 -1.59
N TRP A 309 6.94 18.98 -0.34
CA TRP A 309 5.95 18.75 0.69
C TRP A 309 5.21 20.01 1.11
N THR A 310 5.91 21.12 1.37
CA THR A 310 5.31 22.38 1.84
C THR A 310 4.37 23.03 0.82
N LYS A 311 4.54 22.73 -0.46
CA LYS A 311 3.65 23.20 -1.55
C LYS A 311 2.50 22.25 -1.87
N ARG A 312 2.40 21.11 -1.16
CA ARG A 312 1.41 20.08 -1.42
C ARG A 312 -0.02 20.57 -1.14
N THR A 313 -0.91 20.35 -2.09
CA THR A 313 -2.35 20.66 -2.01
C THR A 313 -3.23 19.46 -2.36
N ASP A 314 -2.67 18.28 -2.59
CA ASP A 314 -3.40 17.11 -3.08
C ASP A 314 -4.61 16.74 -2.22
N ARG A 315 -5.77 16.65 -2.88
CA ARG A 315 -7.07 16.20 -2.33
C ARG A 315 -7.88 15.41 -3.36
N TYR A 316 -7.22 14.64 -4.22
CA TYR A 316 -7.84 13.98 -5.36
C TYR A 316 -9.13 13.21 -5.01
N SER A 317 -9.12 12.36 -3.97
CA SER A 317 -10.29 11.56 -3.63
C SER A 317 -11.48 12.39 -3.15
N GLU A 318 -11.24 13.54 -2.52
CA GLU A 318 -12.28 14.49 -2.17
C GLU A 318 -12.75 15.28 -3.40
N GLU A 319 -11.83 15.74 -4.24
CA GLU A 319 -12.14 16.47 -5.47
C GLU A 319 -12.92 15.61 -6.46
N ARG A 320 -12.65 14.30 -6.55
CA ARG A 320 -13.38 13.36 -7.41
C ARG A 320 -14.87 13.35 -7.13
N ALA A 321 -15.29 13.49 -5.88
CA ALA A 321 -16.70 13.54 -5.52
C ALA A 321 -17.44 14.75 -6.14
N TYR A 322 -16.70 15.82 -6.49
CA TYR A 322 -17.28 17.05 -7.04
C TYR A 322 -17.16 17.17 -8.57
N ASP A 323 -16.13 16.59 -9.18
CA ASP A 323 -15.91 16.72 -10.65
C ASP A 323 -15.16 15.51 -11.23
N THR A 324 -15.89 14.41 -11.37
CA THR A 324 -15.37 13.13 -11.89
C THR A 324 -14.80 13.29 -13.30
N ARG A 325 -15.49 14.01 -14.21
CA ARG A 325 -15.11 14.13 -15.63
C ARG A 325 -13.78 14.82 -15.84
N LYS A 326 -13.49 15.86 -15.08
CA LYS A 326 -12.24 16.64 -15.18
C LYS A 326 -11.03 15.83 -14.67
N LEU A 327 -11.25 14.92 -13.73
CA LEU A 327 -10.19 14.13 -13.10
C LEU A 327 -9.90 12.84 -13.88
N GLU A 328 -10.87 12.25 -14.56
CA GLU A 328 -10.70 11.07 -15.41
C GLU A 328 -9.77 11.32 -16.61
N SER A 329 -9.71 12.55 -17.12
CA SER A 329 -8.82 12.92 -18.22
C SER A 329 -7.33 13.01 -17.86
N ARG A 330 -6.97 12.97 -16.56
CA ARG A 330 -5.57 13.10 -16.11
C ARG A 330 -4.84 11.78 -16.23
N LYS A 331 -3.71 11.77 -16.95
CA LYS A 331 -2.83 10.60 -17.02
C LYS A 331 -2.08 10.42 -15.68
N LYS A 332 -2.55 9.51 -14.85
CA LYS A 332 -1.97 9.18 -13.53
C LYS A 332 -0.71 8.31 -13.69
N ILE A 333 0.14 8.33 -12.66
CA ILE A 333 1.21 7.34 -12.53
C ILE A 333 0.55 6.00 -12.16
N GLU A 334 0.99 4.91 -12.76
CA GLU A 334 0.44 3.58 -12.48
C GLU A 334 0.77 3.13 -11.05
N MET A 335 -0.20 2.47 -10.40
CA MET A 335 -0.09 2.09 -8.99
C MET A 335 1.13 1.20 -8.70
N TYR A 336 1.46 0.28 -9.58
CA TYR A 336 2.60 -0.64 -9.40
C TYR A 336 3.96 0.08 -9.40
N GLN A 337 4.04 1.31 -9.95
CA GLN A 337 5.28 2.11 -9.96
C GLN A 337 5.50 2.87 -8.64
N ILE A 338 4.42 3.19 -7.93
CA ILE A 338 4.47 4.03 -6.71
C ILE A 338 3.96 3.32 -5.46
N GLY A 339 3.53 2.08 -5.61
CA GLY A 339 3.02 1.23 -4.56
C GLY A 339 1.64 1.61 -4.04
N GLY A 340 0.75 0.65 -3.99
CA GLY A 340 -0.61 0.77 -3.46
C GLY A 340 -0.69 0.77 -1.94
#